data_0702913e96072f6077a76e7ff1b40b89
#
_entry.id   0702913e96072f6077a76e7ff1b40b89
#
_cell.length_a   1.000
_cell.length_b   1.000
_cell.length_c   1.000
_cell.angle_alpha   90.00
_cell.angle_beta   90.00
_cell.angle_gamma   90.00
#
_symmetry.space_group_name_H-M   'P 1'
#
loop_
_entity.id
_entity.type
_entity.pdbx_description
1 polymer ?
#
loop_
_entity_poly.entity_id
_entity_poly.type
_entity_poly.pdbx_seq_one_letter_code
_entity_poly.pdbx_strand_id
1 'polypeptide(L)'
;MAVRPWLIDKSAYTRLADSPDVDAWMQRIERGLVRISTVTRLEIGYSFRTAAEAHSEVMSPPLVLMPIEYLTPAIEDRAREIQLNLADRGQHRAPSIPDLLIAATAEMSGLTVLSVDKDFSLIADITGQPIETLRMA
;
A
#
# COMPACT_ATOMS: atom_id res chain seq x y z
N MET A 1 -24.25 -1.95 1.09
CA MET A 1 -23.12 -1.04 1.41
C MET A 1 -21.95 -1.32 0.52
N ALA A 2 -21.32 -0.26 0.03
CA ALA A 2 -20.08 -0.43 -0.74
C ALA A 2 -18.95 -0.90 0.16
N VAL A 3 -18.17 -1.86 -0.31
CA VAL A 3 -16.95 -2.31 0.36
C VAL A 3 -15.89 -1.23 0.14
N ARG A 4 -15.20 -0.81 1.21
CA ARG A 4 -14.06 0.09 1.08
C ARG A 4 -12.94 -0.65 0.37
N PRO A 5 -12.42 -0.14 -0.74
CA PRO A 5 -11.29 -0.77 -1.42
C PRO A 5 -10.00 -0.69 -0.59
N TRP A 6 -9.02 -1.45 -1.00
CA TRP A 6 -7.71 -1.50 -0.34
C TRP A 6 -6.64 -0.85 -1.20
N LEU A 7 -5.63 -0.30 -0.53
CA LEU A 7 -4.36 0.09 -1.15
C LEU A 7 -3.29 -0.86 -0.61
N ILE A 8 -2.74 -1.69 -1.49
CA ILE A 8 -1.76 -2.70 -1.10
C ILE A 8 -0.36 -2.09 -1.08
N ASP A 9 0.42 -2.41 -0.03
CA ASP A 9 1.84 -2.07 -0.01
C ASP A 9 2.70 -3.23 -0.54
N LYS A 10 4.00 -2.99 -0.68
CA LYS A 10 4.92 -4.02 -1.18
C LYS A 10 4.97 -5.24 -0.27
N SER A 11 4.94 -5.04 1.05
CA SER A 11 5.06 -6.14 2.01
C SER A 11 3.92 -7.15 1.87
N ALA A 12 2.70 -6.67 1.65
CA ALA A 12 1.56 -7.54 1.39
C ALA A 12 1.58 -8.10 -0.03
N TYR A 13 1.94 -7.28 -1.03
CA TYR A 13 2.00 -7.73 -2.42
C TYR A 13 2.92 -8.95 -2.59
N THR A 14 4.11 -8.89 -2.01
CA THR A 14 5.10 -9.97 -2.14
C THR A 14 4.71 -11.23 -1.38
N ARG A 15 3.76 -11.13 -0.45
CA ARG A 15 3.32 -12.25 0.39
C ARG A 15 1.91 -12.74 0.10
N LEU A 16 1.25 -12.20 -0.92
CA LEU A 16 -0.12 -12.62 -1.27
C LEU A 16 -0.23 -14.13 -1.45
N ALA A 17 0.70 -14.74 -2.18
CA ALA A 17 0.66 -16.16 -2.49
C ALA A 17 0.80 -17.05 -1.24
N ASP A 18 1.40 -16.52 -0.18
CA ASP A 18 1.65 -17.25 1.06
C ASP A 18 0.52 -17.08 2.09
N SER A 19 -0.45 -16.23 1.79
CA SER A 19 -1.60 -16.03 2.67
C SER A 19 -2.60 -17.17 2.55
N PRO A 20 -3.15 -17.69 3.67
CA PRO A 20 -4.24 -18.66 3.61
C PRO A 20 -5.52 -18.07 2.98
N ASP A 21 -5.60 -16.73 2.86
CA ASP A 21 -6.73 -16.05 2.24
C ASP A 21 -6.46 -15.65 0.78
N VAL A 22 -5.44 -16.24 0.13
CA VAL A 22 -5.01 -15.84 -1.22
C VAL A 22 -6.17 -15.86 -2.23
N ASP A 23 -7.05 -16.86 -2.17
CA ASP A 23 -8.16 -16.96 -3.13
C ASP A 23 -9.15 -15.80 -2.94
N ALA A 24 -9.44 -15.41 -1.72
CA ALA A 24 -10.30 -14.26 -1.45
C ALA A 24 -9.66 -12.97 -1.95
N TRP A 25 -8.36 -12.80 -1.76
CA TRP A 25 -7.65 -11.62 -2.26
C TRP A 25 -7.61 -11.59 -3.77
N MET A 26 -7.39 -12.72 -4.43
CA MET A 26 -7.40 -12.76 -5.90
C MET A 26 -8.76 -12.39 -6.46
N GLN A 27 -9.85 -12.81 -5.83
CA GLN A 27 -11.20 -12.40 -6.23
C GLN A 27 -11.39 -10.89 -6.10
N ARG A 28 -10.92 -10.29 -5.00
CA ARG A 28 -10.99 -8.84 -4.79
C ARG A 28 -10.16 -8.08 -5.82
N ILE A 29 -8.98 -8.59 -6.15
CA ILE A 29 -8.11 -8.02 -7.19
C ILE A 29 -8.82 -8.06 -8.55
N GLU A 30 -9.41 -9.18 -8.92
CA GLU A 30 -10.15 -9.33 -10.19
C GLU A 30 -11.32 -8.36 -10.27
N ARG A 31 -11.92 -8.00 -9.15
CA ARG A 31 -13.03 -7.05 -9.07
C ARG A 31 -12.57 -5.59 -9.01
N GLY A 32 -11.29 -5.31 -9.08
CA GLY A 32 -10.75 -3.95 -9.02
C GLY A 32 -10.81 -3.33 -7.64
N LEU A 33 -10.95 -4.11 -6.57
CA LEU A 33 -11.07 -3.63 -5.20
C LEU A 33 -9.72 -3.44 -4.49
N VAL A 34 -8.64 -3.92 -5.08
CA VAL A 34 -7.28 -3.75 -4.54
C VAL A 34 -6.52 -2.83 -5.50
N ARG A 35 -6.15 -1.66 -4.99
CA ARG A 35 -5.45 -0.61 -5.73
C ARG A 35 -4.00 -0.55 -5.32
N ILE A 36 -3.20 0.10 -6.15
CA ILE A 36 -1.77 0.21 -5.92
C ILE A 36 -1.31 1.66 -6.17
N SER A 37 -0.42 2.16 -5.32
CA SER A 37 0.13 3.50 -5.48
C SER A 37 1.33 3.51 -6.43
N THR A 38 1.64 4.68 -6.98
CA THR A 38 2.87 4.90 -7.75
C THR A 38 4.10 4.48 -6.96
N VAL A 39 4.13 4.82 -5.67
CA VAL A 39 5.26 4.49 -4.78
C VAL A 39 5.48 2.98 -4.71
N THR A 40 4.42 2.21 -4.47
CA THR A 40 4.50 0.74 -4.37
C THR A 40 4.91 0.12 -5.71
N ARG A 41 4.40 0.64 -6.83
CA ARG A 41 4.80 0.17 -8.16
C ARG A 41 6.30 0.33 -8.39
N LEU A 42 6.85 1.47 -7.96
CA LEU A 42 8.29 1.73 -8.09
C LEU A 42 9.11 0.85 -7.15
N GLU A 43 8.63 0.60 -5.94
CA GLU A 43 9.29 -0.34 -5.01
C GLU A 43 9.32 -1.77 -5.56
N ILE A 44 8.22 -2.23 -6.14
CA ILE A 44 8.16 -3.54 -6.80
C ILE A 44 9.13 -3.56 -7.97
N GLY A 45 9.11 -2.53 -8.82
CA GLY A 45 10.01 -2.41 -9.97
C GLY A 45 11.48 -2.44 -9.59
N TYR A 46 11.82 -1.79 -8.48
CA TYR A 46 13.19 -1.77 -7.97
C TYR A 46 13.70 -3.17 -7.60
N SER A 47 12.80 -4.08 -7.19
CA SER A 47 13.19 -5.42 -6.75
C SER A 47 13.35 -6.43 -7.88
N PHE A 48 12.99 -6.11 -9.13
CA PHE A 48 13.19 -7.02 -10.25
C PHE A 48 14.70 -7.19 -10.58
N ARG A 49 15.06 -8.41 -10.96
CA ARG A 49 16.45 -8.75 -11.24
C ARG A 49 16.85 -8.53 -12.71
N THR A 50 15.88 -8.62 -13.61
CA THR A 50 16.11 -8.49 -15.06
C THR A 50 15.01 -7.63 -15.69
N ALA A 51 15.32 -7.05 -16.84
CA ALA A 51 14.35 -6.31 -17.63
C ALA A 51 13.18 -7.22 -18.08
N ALA A 52 13.50 -8.46 -18.46
CA ALA A 52 12.46 -9.42 -18.89
C ALA A 52 11.47 -9.70 -17.77
N GLU A 53 11.94 -9.90 -16.53
CA GLU A 53 11.09 -10.07 -15.36
C GLU A 53 10.22 -8.85 -15.13
N ALA A 54 10.81 -7.65 -15.18
CA ALA A 54 10.08 -6.40 -14.99
C ALA A 54 8.95 -6.23 -16.01
N HIS A 55 9.23 -6.42 -17.29
CA HIS A 55 8.23 -6.29 -18.33
C HIS A 55 7.12 -7.34 -18.23
N SER A 56 7.48 -8.56 -17.87
CA SER A 56 6.51 -9.64 -17.68
C SER A 56 5.56 -9.35 -16.51
N GLU A 57 6.11 -8.93 -15.36
CA GLU A 57 5.34 -8.71 -14.15
C GLU A 57 4.32 -7.58 -14.31
N VAL A 58 4.72 -6.45 -14.92
CA VAL A 58 3.82 -5.31 -15.08
C VAL A 58 2.65 -5.58 -16.03
N MET A 59 2.78 -6.57 -16.90
CA MET A 59 1.75 -6.94 -17.87
C MET A 59 0.92 -8.13 -17.42
N SER A 60 1.19 -8.68 -16.24
CA SER A 60 0.58 -9.92 -15.76
C SER A 60 -0.25 -9.70 -14.51
N PRO A 61 -1.31 -10.51 -14.29
CA PRO A 61 -1.95 -10.55 -12.98
C PRO A 61 -0.97 -11.00 -11.89
N PRO A 62 -1.11 -10.50 -10.66
CA PRO A 62 -2.18 -9.61 -10.20
C PRO A 62 -1.95 -8.13 -10.50
N LEU A 63 -0.71 -7.72 -10.81
CA LEU A 63 -0.34 -6.30 -10.90
C LEU A 63 -1.13 -5.54 -11.95
N VAL A 64 -1.32 -6.12 -13.14
CA VAL A 64 -2.03 -5.47 -14.24
C VAL A 64 -3.52 -5.19 -13.91
N LEU A 65 -4.08 -5.92 -12.94
CA LEU A 65 -5.48 -5.79 -12.54
C LEU A 65 -5.71 -4.75 -11.45
N MET A 66 -4.63 -4.19 -10.90
CA MET A 66 -4.74 -3.22 -9.80
C MET A 66 -4.83 -1.80 -10.34
N PRO A 67 -5.96 -1.09 -10.11
CA PRO A 67 -6.05 0.33 -10.49
C PRO A 67 -4.97 1.14 -9.76
N ILE A 68 -4.47 2.18 -10.43
CA ILE A 68 -3.35 2.98 -9.91
C ILE A 68 -3.89 4.21 -9.19
N GLU A 69 -3.38 4.43 -7.98
CA GLU A 69 -3.56 5.69 -7.26
C GLU A 69 -2.30 6.53 -7.43
N TYR A 70 -2.44 7.64 -8.14
CA TYR A 70 -1.32 8.55 -8.40
C TYR A 70 -1.11 9.51 -7.24
N LEU A 71 0.11 9.98 -7.09
CA LEU A 71 0.42 11.06 -6.16
C LEU A 71 -0.21 12.36 -6.65
N THR A 72 -0.68 13.16 -5.69
CA THR A 72 -1.19 14.50 -5.95
C THR A 72 -0.51 15.48 -5.00
N PRO A 73 -0.52 16.79 -5.28
CA PRO A 73 0.02 17.77 -4.34
C PRO A 73 -0.59 17.66 -2.93
N ALA A 74 -1.88 17.39 -2.84
CA ALA A 74 -2.56 17.24 -1.55
C ALA A 74 -2.04 16.00 -0.79
N ILE A 75 -1.79 14.91 -1.48
CA ILE A 75 -1.21 13.69 -0.88
C ILE A 75 0.20 13.96 -0.36
N GLU A 76 1.02 14.66 -1.14
CA GLU A 76 2.38 15.00 -0.74
C GLU A 76 2.40 15.89 0.51
N ASP A 77 1.55 16.91 0.53
CA ASP A 77 1.42 17.80 1.69
C ASP A 77 0.93 17.03 2.92
N ARG A 78 -0.03 16.12 2.74
CA ARG A 78 -0.53 15.30 3.84
C ARG A 78 0.54 14.37 4.41
N ALA A 79 1.37 13.78 3.56
CA ALA A 79 2.48 12.94 4.01
C ALA A 79 3.45 13.73 4.90
N ARG A 80 3.77 14.96 4.51
CA ARG A 80 4.62 15.85 5.32
C ARG A 80 3.97 16.18 6.66
N GLU A 81 2.68 16.49 6.66
CA GLU A 81 1.94 16.77 7.88
C GLU A 81 1.96 15.59 8.85
N ILE A 82 1.74 14.37 8.33
CA ILE A 82 1.85 13.14 9.14
C ILE A 82 3.26 13.00 9.72
N GLN A 83 4.28 13.25 8.91
CA GLN A 83 5.67 13.16 9.37
C GLN A 83 5.93 14.13 10.53
N LEU A 84 5.45 15.36 10.43
CA LEU A 84 5.61 16.35 11.50
C LEU A 84 4.89 15.92 12.79
N ASN A 85 3.70 15.36 12.66
CA ASN A 85 2.96 14.84 13.80
C ASN A 85 3.68 13.65 14.47
N LEU A 86 4.31 12.80 13.68
CA LEU A 86 5.16 11.71 14.20
C LEU A 86 6.39 12.28 14.90
N ALA A 87 6.99 13.35 14.36
CA ALA A 87 8.15 14.00 14.97
C ALA A 87 7.80 14.56 16.35
N ASP A 88 6.61 15.12 16.53
CA ASP A 88 6.13 15.60 17.83
C ASP A 88 6.08 14.49 18.88
N ARG A 89 5.96 13.24 18.44
CA ARG A 89 5.99 12.05 19.30
C ARG A 89 7.34 11.37 19.35
N GLY A 90 8.36 11.92 18.69
CA GLY A 90 9.66 11.28 18.55
C GLY A 90 9.65 10.02 17.71
N GLN A 91 8.66 9.84 16.82
CA GLN A 91 8.45 8.61 16.04
C GLN A 91 8.64 8.79 14.54
N HIS A 92 9.13 9.95 14.09
CA HIS A 92 9.22 10.29 12.66
C HIS A 92 10.20 9.43 11.87
N ARG A 93 11.08 8.70 12.53
CA ARG A 93 12.06 7.82 11.86
C ARG A 93 11.64 6.36 11.81
N ALA A 94 10.54 5.99 12.45
CA ALA A 94 10.08 4.61 12.46
C ALA A 94 9.44 4.20 11.12
N PRO A 95 8.45 4.92 10.56
CA PRO A 95 7.99 4.62 9.21
C PRO A 95 8.99 5.12 8.17
N SER A 96 9.07 4.41 7.05
CA SER A 96 9.87 4.85 5.91
C SER A 96 9.17 5.99 5.16
N ILE A 97 9.91 6.70 4.32
CA ILE A 97 9.32 7.72 3.45
C ILE A 97 8.25 7.12 2.53
N PRO A 98 8.47 5.97 1.86
CA PRO A 98 7.39 5.31 1.12
C PRO A 98 6.14 5.04 1.94
N ASP A 99 6.27 4.60 3.19
CA ASP A 99 5.12 4.32 4.06
C ASP A 99 4.29 5.58 4.31
N LEU A 100 4.93 6.73 4.50
CA LEU A 100 4.23 8.01 4.67
C LEU A 100 3.41 8.37 3.44
N LEU A 101 3.99 8.19 2.25
CA LEU A 101 3.32 8.48 0.99
C LEU A 101 2.18 7.50 0.72
N ILE A 102 2.36 6.22 1.01
CA ILE A 102 1.33 5.19 0.86
C ILE A 102 0.16 5.47 1.80
N ALA A 103 0.46 5.77 3.07
CA ALA A 103 -0.58 6.07 4.06
C ALA A 103 -1.37 7.32 3.68
N ALA A 104 -0.71 8.39 3.26
CA ALA A 104 -1.37 9.62 2.82
C ALA A 104 -2.24 9.37 1.59
N THR A 105 -1.76 8.57 0.64
CA THR A 105 -2.54 8.20 -0.54
C THR A 105 -3.82 7.46 -0.14
N ALA A 106 -3.71 6.48 0.74
CA ALA A 106 -4.87 5.70 1.20
C ALA A 106 -5.86 6.57 1.96
N GLU A 107 -5.38 7.41 2.87
CA GLU A 107 -6.25 8.29 3.65
C GLU A 107 -7.03 9.25 2.76
N MET A 108 -6.34 9.93 1.85
CA MET A 108 -6.95 10.92 0.96
C MET A 108 -7.89 10.29 -0.07
N SER A 109 -7.68 9.03 -0.42
CA SER A 109 -8.47 8.31 -1.42
C SER A 109 -9.56 7.42 -0.81
N GLY A 110 -9.70 7.40 0.51
CA GLY A 110 -10.72 6.60 1.19
C GLY A 110 -10.48 5.09 1.12
N LEU A 111 -9.21 4.66 1.17
CA LEU A 111 -8.80 3.27 1.05
C LEU A 111 -8.27 2.72 2.37
N THR A 112 -8.40 1.40 2.55
CA THR A 112 -7.77 0.69 3.66
C THR A 112 -6.37 0.24 3.22
N VAL A 113 -5.34 0.57 4.01
CA VAL A 113 -3.98 0.07 3.74
C VAL A 113 -3.93 -1.43 4.04
N LEU A 114 -3.48 -2.23 3.06
CA LEU A 114 -3.24 -3.66 3.24
C LEU A 114 -1.73 -3.89 3.31
N SER A 115 -1.24 -4.37 4.45
CA SER A 115 0.20 -4.51 4.73
C SER A 115 0.44 -5.67 5.69
N VAL A 116 1.70 -6.10 5.79
CA VAL A 116 2.18 -6.92 6.90
C VAL A 116 3.13 -6.13 7.81
N ASP A 117 3.39 -4.87 7.46
CA ASP A 117 4.31 -4.00 8.18
C ASP A 117 3.60 -3.30 9.34
N LYS A 118 4.21 -3.35 10.53
CA LYS A 118 3.65 -2.75 11.75
C LYS A 118 3.77 -1.22 11.77
N ASP A 119 4.62 -0.62 10.94
CA ASP A 119 4.85 0.82 10.95
C ASP A 119 3.60 1.61 10.56
N PHE A 120 2.69 1.03 9.80
CA PHE A 120 1.40 1.67 9.49
C PHE A 120 0.52 1.87 10.73
N SER A 121 0.69 1.08 11.78
CA SER A 121 -0.04 1.27 13.05
C SER A 121 0.30 2.60 13.70
N LEU A 122 1.57 3.02 13.66
CA LEU A 122 2.00 4.31 14.19
C LEU A 122 1.36 5.46 13.42
N ILE A 123 1.28 5.33 12.11
CA ILE A 123 0.63 6.35 11.27
C ILE A 123 -0.87 6.39 11.56
N ALA A 124 -1.51 5.23 11.67
CA ALA A 124 -2.95 5.14 11.95
C ALA A 124 -3.32 5.72 13.30
N ASP A 125 -2.44 5.66 14.29
CA ASP A 125 -2.64 6.30 15.60
C ASP A 125 -2.77 7.83 15.47
N ILE A 126 -2.18 8.43 14.46
CA ILE A 126 -2.27 9.86 14.18
C ILE A 126 -3.47 10.18 13.29
N THR A 127 -3.65 9.42 12.21
CA THR A 127 -4.63 9.73 11.17
C THR A 127 -6.02 9.17 11.44
N GLY A 128 -6.12 8.11 12.24
CA GLY A 128 -7.36 7.37 12.44
C GLY A 128 -7.78 6.54 11.22
N GLN A 129 -6.91 6.42 10.21
CA GLN A 129 -7.25 5.72 8.98
C GLN A 129 -7.32 4.21 9.18
N PRO A 130 -8.14 3.50 8.37
CA PRO A 130 -8.22 2.05 8.45
C PRO A 130 -6.98 1.39 7.86
N ILE A 131 -6.49 0.39 8.56
CA ILE A 131 -5.41 -0.50 8.11
C ILE A 131 -5.87 -1.94 8.31
N GLU A 132 -5.38 -2.82 7.46
CA GLU A 132 -5.63 -4.25 7.57
C GLU A 132 -4.32 -4.99 7.38
N THR A 133 -4.04 -5.93 8.29
CA THR A 133 -2.87 -6.78 8.18
C THR A 133 -3.21 -8.03 7.36
N LEU A 134 -2.42 -8.30 6.32
CA LEU A 134 -2.59 -9.53 5.55
C LEU A 134 -2.35 -10.72 6.47
N ARG A 135 -3.35 -11.62 6.55
CA ARG A 135 -3.23 -12.81 7.39
C ARG A 135 -2.22 -13.77 6.79
N MET A 136 -1.27 -14.19 7.61
CA MET A 136 -0.23 -15.15 7.24
C MET A 136 -0.46 -16.47 7.98
N ALA A 137 0.02 -17.55 7.38
CA ALA A 137 -0.08 -18.88 7.98
C ALA A 137 0.81 -19.02 9.22
#